data_74802af0eb5ab5ca36f6ef9cda7cfbc0
#
_entry.id   74802af0eb5ab5ca36f6ef9cda7cfbc0
#
_cell.length_a   1.000
_cell.length_b   1.000
_cell.length_c   1.000
_cell.angle_alpha   90.00
_cell.angle_beta   90.00
_cell.angle_gamma   90.00
#
_symmetry.space_group_name_H-M   'P 1'
#
loop_
_entity.id
_entity.type
_entity.pdbx_description
1 polymer ?
#
loop_
_entity_poly.entity_id
_entity_poly.type
_entity_poly.pdbx_seq_one_letter_code
_entity_poly.pdbx_strand_id
1 'polypeptide(L)'
;MKILAFESSCDETAVAGRRVLSDAIASQADLHALYGGVVPELASRKHVEVIAALTEKALADAGCTRQDIDAVAVTYAPGLIGAVLVGLSFAKSVAYGLGVPLIPVHHVRGHIAANYLAFPELEPPFLALAISGGNTMIVDVRDYTDLEILGATRDDAAGECFDKAARVLGLPYPGGAPMDKLAQQSRGGVYTLPHSHVEGAPLDMSFSGLKTAVVNLAHHAEQVGEPLDAPALARDFAQAVSDT
;
A
#
# COMPACT_ATOMS: atom_id res chain seq x y z
N MET A 1 -7.30 27.44 5.32
CA MET A 1 -8.17 26.37 4.78
C MET A 1 -7.87 25.10 5.56
N LYS A 2 -8.87 24.49 6.17
CA LYS A 2 -8.79 23.22 6.88
C LYS A 2 -9.53 22.15 6.07
N ILE A 3 -8.87 21.04 5.80
CA ILE A 3 -9.41 19.93 5.00
C ILE A 3 -9.53 18.71 5.90
N LEU A 4 -10.70 18.09 5.91
CA LEU A 4 -10.94 16.80 6.52
C LEU A 4 -10.79 15.72 5.43
N ALA A 5 -9.80 14.84 5.55
CA ALA A 5 -9.49 13.85 4.53
C ALA A 5 -9.80 12.43 5.01
N PHE A 6 -10.31 11.59 4.11
CA PHE A 6 -10.66 10.19 4.37
C PHE A 6 -9.91 9.28 3.42
N GLU A 7 -9.23 8.27 3.98
CA GLU A 7 -8.61 7.18 3.25
C GLU A 7 -9.18 5.85 3.78
N SER A 8 -9.73 5.05 2.90
CA SER A 8 -10.30 3.74 3.23
C SER A 8 -10.18 2.75 2.07
N SER A 9 -9.12 2.86 1.27
CA SER A 9 -9.01 2.09 0.03
C SER A 9 -8.69 0.61 0.23
N CYS A 10 -8.18 0.21 1.39
CA CYS A 10 -7.82 -1.18 1.68
C CYS A 10 -8.23 -1.60 3.10
N ASP A 11 -7.30 -1.68 4.03
CA ASP A 11 -7.48 -2.22 5.39
C ASP A 11 -7.11 -1.21 6.49
N GLU A 12 -6.96 0.05 6.15
CA GLU A 12 -6.76 1.15 7.09
C GLU A 12 -7.74 2.29 6.84
N THR A 13 -8.15 2.95 7.92
CA THR A 13 -8.95 4.18 7.85
C THR A 13 -8.12 5.32 8.43
N ALA A 14 -7.90 6.39 7.66
CA ALA A 14 -7.09 7.54 8.09
C ALA A 14 -7.74 8.88 7.73
N VAL A 15 -7.37 9.93 8.48
CA VAL A 15 -7.88 11.30 8.32
C VAL A 15 -6.74 12.31 8.55
N ALA A 16 -6.42 13.20 7.57
CA ALA A 16 -5.31 14.18 7.66
C ALA A 16 -5.45 15.39 6.73
N GLY A 17 -4.52 16.38 6.80
CA GLY A 17 -4.44 17.59 5.96
C GLY A 17 -2.99 17.97 5.57
N ARG A 18 -2.75 19.04 4.71
CA ARG A 18 -1.41 19.39 4.17
C ARG A 18 -0.38 19.75 5.25
N ARG A 19 -0.75 20.50 6.28
CA ARG A 19 -0.06 20.49 7.56
C ARG A 19 -0.89 19.59 8.44
N VAL A 20 -0.39 18.41 8.75
CA VAL A 20 -1.12 17.46 9.57
C VAL A 20 -1.40 18.08 10.92
N LEU A 21 -2.66 18.38 11.18
CA LEU A 21 -3.13 18.86 12.47
C LEU A 21 -3.43 17.70 13.40
N SER A 22 -3.93 16.61 12.84
CA SER A 22 -4.13 15.32 13.48
C SER A 22 -4.16 14.22 12.43
N ASP A 23 -3.82 13.01 12.85
CA ASP A 23 -4.09 11.78 12.12
C ASP A 23 -4.77 10.78 13.05
N ALA A 24 -5.82 10.15 12.57
CA ALA A 24 -6.52 9.10 13.29
C ALA A 24 -6.57 7.87 12.40
N ILE A 25 -5.91 6.80 12.83
CA ILE A 25 -5.77 5.56 12.06
C ILE A 25 -6.40 4.41 12.85
N ALA A 26 -7.20 3.59 12.16
CA ALA A 26 -7.62 2.27 12.63
C ALA A 26 -7.11 1.23 11.64
N SER A 27 -6.04 0.54 12.00
CA SER A 27 -5.50 -0.57 11.23
C SER A 27 -6.32 -1.84 11.47
N GLN A 28 -6.48 -2.62 10.41
CA GLN A 28 -7.14 -3.93 10.43
C GLN A 28 -6.13 -5.07 10.23
N ALA A 29 -4.82 -4.77 10.29
CA ALA A 29 -3.75 -5.73 10.02
C ALA A 29 -3.89 -7.00 10.89
N ASP A 30 -4.17 -6.86 12.19
CA ASP A 30 -4.34 -8.00 13.10
C ASP A 30 -5.52 -8.88 12.71
N LEU A 31 -6.63 -8.27 12.26
CA LEU A 31 -7.80 -9.00 11.77
C LEU A 31 -7.45 -9.81 10.52
N HIS A 32 -6.81 -9.17 9.56
CA HIS A 32 -6.48 -9.78 8.27
C HIS A 32 -5.33 -10.79 8.36
N ALA A 33 -4.44 -10.66 9.36
CA ALA A 33 -3.41 -11.64 9.66
C ALA A 33 -3.99 -13.05 9.95
N LEU A 34 -5.17 -13.12 10.57
CA LEU A 34 -5.86 -14.39 10.83
C LEU A 34 -6.23 -15.14 9.55
N TYR A 35 -6.37 -14.45 8.43
CA TYR A 35 -6.72 -15.00 7.12
C TYR A 35 -5.51 -15.08 6.17
N GLY A 36 -4.35 -14.61 6.62
CA GLY A 36 -3.13 -14.55 5.82
C GLY A 36 -3.17 -13.55 4.68
N GLY A 37 -3.98 -12.48 4.81
CA GLY A 37 -4.11 -11.39 3.85
C GLY A 37 -5.48 -10.73 3.92
N VAL A 38 -5.66 -9.62 3.21
CA VAL A 38 -6.87 -8.81 3.27
C VAL A 38 -8.09 -9.57 2.73
N VAL A 39 -9.17 -9.56 3.52
CA VAL A 39 -10.49 -10.08 3.13
C VAL A 39 -11.40 -8.88 2.84
N PRO A 40 -11.75 -8.59 1.57
CA PRO A 40 -12.41 -7.34 1.16
C PRO A 40 -13.72 -7.05 1.87
N GLU A 41 -14.55 -8.07 2.13
CA GLU A 41 -15.83 -7.89 2.80
C GLU A 41 -15.65 -7.52 4.27
N LEU A 42 -14.68 -8.14 4.97
CA LEU A 42 -14.38 -7.80 6.36
C LEU A 42 -13.82 -6.40 6.47
N ALA A 43 -12.94 -6.01 5.54
CA ALA A 43 -12.39 -4.65 5.48
C ALA A 43 -13.53 -3.62 5.35
N SER A 44 -14.45 -3.81 4.42
CA SER A 44 -15.59 -2.92 4.20
C SER A 44 -16.47 -2.77 5.44
N ARG A 45 -16.80 -3.86 6.11
CA ARG A 45 -17.60 -3.85 7.35
C ARG A 45 -16.90 -3.10 8.47
N LYS A 46 -15.56 -3.31 8.61
CA LYS A 46 -14.78 -2.66 9.65
C LYS A 46 -14.69 -1.15 9.44
N HIS A 47 -14.57 -0.69 8.19
CA HIS A 47 -14.62 0.74 7.89
C HIS A 47 -15.94 1.37 8.34
N VAL A 48 -17.09 0.72 8.12
CA VAL A 48 -18.40 1.24 8.58
C VAL A 48 -18.44 1.40 10.09
N GLU A 49 -17.85 0.46 10.83
CA GLU A 49 -17.84 0.49 12.31
C GLU A 49 -17.05 1.65 12.88
N VAL A 50 -15.92 2.02 12.24
CA VAL A 50 -14.92 2.90 12.86
C VAL A 50 -14.93 4.33 12.31
N ILE A 51 -15.36 4.56 11.05
CA ILE A 51 -15.15 5.82 10.34
C ILE A 51 -15.74 7.05 11.06
N ALA A 52 -16.91 6.90 11.66
CA ALA A 52 -17.55 7.99 12.38
C ALA A 52 -16.78 8.36 13.67
N ALA A 53 -16.37 7.36 14.46
CA ALA A 53 -15.59 7.57 15.68
C ALA A 53 -14.20 8.15 15.39
N LEU A 54 -13.54 7.68 14.31
CA LEU A 54 -12.27 8.24 13.87
C LEU A 54 -12.40 9.69 13.43
N THR A 55 -13.50 10.05 12.78
CA THR A 55 -13.76 11.43 12.38
C THR A 55 -13.83 12.36 13.60
N GLU A 56 -14.61 11.97 14.61
CA GLU A 56 -14.71 12.75 15.86
C GLU A 56 -13.35 12.83 16.59
N LYS A 57 -12.62 11.72 16.62
CA LYS A 57 -11.27 11.69 17.20
C LYS A 57 -10.33 12.64 16.46
N ALA A 58 -10.28 12.59 15.13
CA ALA A 58 -9.41 13.46 14.33
C ALA A 58 -9.73 14.95 14.55
N LEU A 59 -11.01 15.32 14.61
CA LEU A 59 -11.43 16.69 14.90
C LEU A 59 -11.01 17.13 16.31
N ALA A 60 -11.22 16.26 17.32
CA ALA A 60 -10.85 16.55 18.70
C ALA A 60 -9.33 16.71 18.85
N ASP A 61 -8.53 15.81 18.30
CA ASP A 61 -7.07 15.84 18.34
C ASP A 61 -6.51 17.08 17.61
N ALA A 62 -7.19 17.54 16.55
CA ALA A 62 -6.84 18.76 15.83
C ALA A 62 -7.29 20.05 16.56
N GLY A 63 -8.06 19.96 17.64
CA GLY A 63 -8.69 21.10 18.29
C GLY A 63 -9.66 21.84 17.37
N CYS A 64 -10.33 21.11 16.48
CA CYS A 64 -11.26 21.63 15.48
C CYS A 64 -12.69 21.15 15.74
N THR A 65 -13.65 21.95 15.30
CA THR A 65 -15.06 21.59 15.20
C THR A 65 -15.42 21.28 13.75
N ARG A 66 -16.58 20.70 13.51
CA ARG A 66 -17.09 20.45 12.15
C ARG A 66 -17.26 21.74 11.35
N GLN A 67 -17.58 22.86 12.02
CA GLN A 67 -17.76 24.19 11.40
C GLN A 67 -16.45 24.83 10.95
N ASP A 68 -15.31 24.32 11.43
CA ASP A 68 -13.99 24.80 11.03
C ASP A 68 -13.51 24.22 9.69
N ILE A 69 -14.23 23.24 9.12
CA ILE A 69 -13.83 22.52 7.92
C ILE A 69 -14.27 23.29 6.68
N ASP A 70 -13.30 23.58 5.81
CA ASP A 70 -13.51 24.31 4.55
C ASP A 70 -13.73 23.38 3.35
N ALA A 71 -13.25 22.13 3.42
CA ALA A 71 -13.42 21.12 2.37
C ALA A 71 -13.27 19.71 2.94
N VAL A 72 -13.85 18.73 2.26
CA VAL A 72 -13.65 17.30 2.54
C VAL A 72 -12.88 16.67 1.38
N ALA A 73 -11.82 15.92 1.66
CA ALA A 73 -11.10 15.13 0.68
C ALA A 73 -11.36 13.63 0.92
N VAL A 74 -11.35 12.82 -0.14
CA VAL A 74 -11.56 11.38 -0.01
C VAL A 74 -10.90 10.60 -1.14
N THR A 75 -10.30 9.47 -0.80
CA THR A 75 -9.82 8.53 -1.79
C THR A 75 -11.01 7.88 -2.52
N TYR A 76 -10.99 7.98 -3.87
CA TYR A 76 -12.06 7.43 -4.71
C TYR A 76 -11.63 6.21 -5.54
N ALA A 77 -10.33 6.06 -5.79
CA ALA A 77 -9.72 4.98 -6.58
C ALA A 77 -8.18 5.06 -6.50
N PRO A 78 -7.45 3.97 -6.83
CA PRO A 78 -7.89 2.58 -6.77
C PRO A 78 -8.04 2.07 -5.34
N GLY A 79 -8.60 0.86 -5.16
CA GLY A 79 -8.76 0.19 -3.89
C GLY A 79 -9.82 -0.90 -3.93
N LEU A 80 -10.04 -1.55 -2.80
CA LEU A 80 -11.11 -2.52 -2.64
C LEU A 80 -12.46 -1.82 -2.74
N ILE A 81 -13.27 -2.20 -3.72
CA ILE A 81 -14.48 -1.47 -4.10
C ILE A 81 -15.42 -1.20 -2.91
N GLY A 82 -15.64 -2.21 -2.05
CA GLY A 82 -16.48 -2.06 -0.86
C GLY A 82 -15.89 -1.08 0.17
N ALA A 83 -14.60 -1.14 0.39
CA ALA A 83 -13.88 -0.28 1.32
C ALA A 83 -13.88 1.19 0.84
N VAL A 84 -13.52 1.42 -0.43
CA VAL A 84 -13.61 2.75 -1.07
C VAL A 84 -15.04 3.30 -1.01
N LEU A 85 -16.06 2.46 -1.29
CA LEU A 85 -17.45 2.89 -1.28
C LEU A 85 -17.90 3.40 0.10
N VAL A 86 -17.43 2.79 1.18
CA VAL A 86 -17.72 3.24 2.55
C VAL A 86 -17.17 4.64 2.79
N GLY A 87 -15.86 4.85 2.55
CA GLY A 87 -15.23 6.15 2.75
C GLY A 87 -15.82 7.23 1.86
N LEU A 88 -16.03 6.92 0.58
CA LEU A 88 -16.59 7.86 -0.39
C LEU A 88 -18.03 8.27 -0.03
N SER A 89 -18.89 7.32 0.37
CA SER A 89 -20.25 7.60 0.76
C SER A 89 -20.31 8.44 2.05
N PHE A 90 -19.47 8.10 3.01
CA PHE A 90 -19.38 8.84 4.26
C PHE A 90 -18.88 10.27 4.02
N ALA A 91 -17.79 10.45 3.28
CA ALA A 91 -17.23 11.75 2.95
C ALA A 91 -18.20 12.64 2.17
N LYS A 92 -18.94 12.07 1.19
CA LYS A 92 -20.02 12.77 0.48
C LYS A 92 -21.08 13.28 1.43
N SER A 93 -21.50 12.45 2.37
CA SER A 93 -22.53 12.83 3.36
C SER A 93 -22.05 13.94 4.29
N VAL A 94 -20.78 13.87 4.73
CA VAL A 94 -20.16 14.91 5.55
C VAL A 94 -20.04 16.21 4.77
N ALA A 95 -19.50 16.19 3.54
CA ALA A 95 -19.36 17.37 2.70
C ALA A 95 -20.73 18.05 2.42
N TYR A 96 -21.73 17.23 2.10
CA TYR A 96 -23.10 17.71 1.88
C TYR A 96 -23.70 18.35 3.15
N GLY A 97 -23.57 17.67 4.30
CA GLY A 97 -24.10 18.16 5.57
C GLY A 97 -23.42 19.45 6.06
N LEU A 98 -22.14 19.67 5.73
CA LEU A 98 -21.40 20.87 6.05
C LEU A 98 -21.54 21.98 5.00
N GLY A 99 -22.05 21.66 3.80
CA GLY A 99 -22.14 22.61 2.69
C GLY A 99 -20.78 23.00 2.11
N VAL A 100 -19.78 22.10 2.19
CA VAL A 100 -18.41 22.34 1.72
C VAL A 100 -18.06 21.48 0.49
N PRO A 101 -17.06 21.88 -0.33
CA PRO A 101 -16.65 21.09 -1.48
C PRO A 101 -16.08 19.73 -1.09
N LEU A 102 -16.34 18.73 -1.96
CA LEU A 102 -15.72 17.40 -1.91
C LEU A 102 -14.60 17.32 -2.94
N ILE A 103 -13.43 16.89 -2.50
CA ILE A 103 -12.22 16.76 -3.31
C ILE A 103 -11.91 15.25 -3.49
N PRO A 104 -12.09 14.68 -4.72
CA PRO A 104 -11.70 13.30 -4.97
C PRO A 104 -10.18 13.20 -5.10
N VAL A 105 -9.58 12.23 -4.41
CA VAL A 105 -8.13 11.98 -4.42
C VAL A 105 -7.86 10.58 -4.94
N HIS A 106 -6.92 10.45 -5.86
CA HIS A 106 -6.45 9.15 -6.33
C HIS A 106 -5.44 8.59 -5.31
N HIS A 107 -5.63 7.37 -4.84
CA HIS A 107 -4.84 6.73 -3.78
C HIS A 107 -3.32 6.81 -4.02
N VAL A 108 -2.85 6.41 -5.22
CA VAL A 108 -1.42 6.45 -5.54
C VAL A 108 -0.87 7.87 -5.62
N ARG A 109 -1.68 8.83 -6.11
CA ARG A 109 -1.29 10.26 -6.06
C ARG A 109 -1.18 10.74 -4.62
N GLY A 110 -2.02 10.23 -3.73
CA GLY A 110 -1.91 10.47 -2.28
C GLY A 110 -0.59 9.97 -1.70
N HIS A 111 -0.16 8.76 -2.06
CA HIS A 111 1.14 8.23 -1.65
C HIS A 111 2.31 9.08 -2.16
N ILE A 112 2.29 9.51 -3.41
CA ILE A 112 3.32 10.41 -3.96
C ILE A 112 3.30 11.75 -3.22
N ALA A 113 2.12 12.32 -3.01
CA ALA A 113 1.95 13.61 -2.33
C ALA A 113 2.35 13.59 -0.84
N ALA A 114 2.34 12.42 -0.19
CA ALA A 114 2.82 12.27 1.19
C ALA A 114 4.29 12.65 1.35
N ASN A 115 5.10 12.55 0.28
CA ASN A 115 6.48 12.99 0.30
C ASN A 115 6.60 14.51 0.54
N TYR A 116 5.66 15.32 0.10
CA TYR A 116 5.66 16.78 0.36
C TYR A 116 5.40 17.12 1.85
N LEU A 117 4.88 16.17 2.62
CA LEU A 117 4.75 16.32 4.07
C LEU A 117 6.06 16.00 4.80
N ALA A 118 6.74 14.94 4.33
CA ALA A 118 8.02 14.50 4.90
C ALA A 118 9.19 15.39 4.45
N PHE A 119 9.14 15.90 3.23
CA PHE A 119 10.15 16.72 2.59
C PHE A 119 9.51 17.99 2.01
N PRO A 120 9.29 19.02 2.85
CA PRO A 120 8.60 20.26 2.43
C PRO A 120 9.30 21.03 1.30
N GLU A 121 10.60 20.79 1.13
CA GLU A 121 11.43 21.36 0.06
C GLU A 121 11.32 20.62 -1.28
N LEU A 122 10.67 19.45 -1.29
CA LEU A 122 10.50 18.68 -2.53
C LEU A 122 9.52 19.38 -3.47
N GLU A 123 9.96 19.69 -4.66
CA GLU A 123 9.16 20.31 -5.71
C GLU A 123 9.28 19.51 -7.03
N PRO A 124 8.22 19.44 -7.84
CA PRO A 124 8.32 18.90 -9.20
C PRO A 124 9.29 19.71 -10.06
N PRO A 125 9.94 19.09 -11.12
CA PRO A 125 9.73 17.71 -11.54
C PRO A 125 10.64 16.70 -10.79
N PHE A 126 10.15 15.46 -10.63
CA PHE A 126 10.94 14.33 -10.13
C PHE A 126 10.32 12.98 -10.54
N LEU A 127 11.12 11.91 -10.45
CA LEU A 127 10.62 10.55 -10.65
C LEU A 127 10.22 9.96 -9.29
N ALA A 128 9.03 9.36 -9.24
CA ALA A 128 8.54 8.63 -8.08
C ALA A 128 8.45 7.14 -8.40
N LEU A 129 9.00 6.30 -7.52
CA LEU A 129 8.76 4.86 -7.51
C LEU A 129 7.75 4.56 -6.41
N ALA A 130 6.50 4.29 -6.80
CA ALA A 130 5.43 3.93 -5.87
C ALA A 130 5.39 2.41 -5.69
N ILE A 131 5.72 1.93 -4.48
CA ILE A 131 5.74 0.51 -4.13
C ILE A 131 4.83 0.31 -2.92
N SER A 132 3.86 -0.62 -3.06
CA SER A 132 2.96 -0.99 -1.97
C SER A 132 2.50 -2.45 -2.12
N GLY A 133 1.61 -2.90 -1.24
CA GLY A 133 0.97 -4.21 -1.34
C GLY A 133 0.07 -4.38 -2.56
N GLY A 134 -0.44 -3.28 -3.14
CA GLY A 134 -1.36 -3.36 -4.29
C GLY A 134 -0.89 -2.62 -5.54
N ASN A 135 0.21 -1.85 -5.45
CA ASN A 135 0.69 -1.03 -6.56
C ASN A 135 2.21 -1.05 -6.64
N THR A 136 2.73 -1.14 -7.86
CA THR A 136 4.16 -0.91 -8.15
C THR A 136 4.25 -0.21 -9.50
N MET A 137 4.75 1.03 -9.50
CA MET A 137 4.84 1.84 -10.71
C MET A 137 5.91 2.92 -10.62
N ILE A 138 6.44 3.29 -11.78
CA ILE A 138 7.34 4.43 -11.98
C ILE A 138 6.50 5.56 -12.54
N VAL A 139 6.55 6.72 -11.88
CA VAL A 139 5.74 7.89 -12.24
C VAL A 139 6.64 9.10 -12.46
N ASP A 140 6.48 9.75 -13.60
CA ASP A 140 7.04 11.07 -13.87
C ASP A 140 6.11 12.13 -13.28
N VAL A 141 6.57 12.80 -12.25
CA VAL A 141 5.85 13.88 -11.58
C VAL A 141 6.32 15.21 -12.17
N ARG A 142 5.61 15.68 -13.19
CA ARG A 142 5.95 16.90 -13.93
C ARG A 142 5.53 18.18 -13.20
N ASP A 143 4.40 18.08 -12.49
CA ASP A 143 3.85 19.13 -11.64
C ASP A 143 3.01 18.48 -10.55
N TYR A 144 2.55 19.22 -9.56
CA TYR A 144 1.69 18.75 -8.43
C TYR A 144 0.42 18.01 -8.90
N THR A 145 -0.06 18.32 -10.09
CA THR A 145 -1.28 17.72 -10.67
C THR A 145 -1.04 16.98 -11.98
N ASP A 146 0.13 17.13 -12.59
CA ASP A 146 0.51 16.47 -13.85
C ASP A 146 1.49 15.32 -13.58
N LEU A 147 0.97 14.10 -13.63
CA LEU A 147 1.69 12.87 -13.37
C LEU A 147 1.47 11.88 -14.53
N GLU A 148 2.58 11.34 -15.06
CA GLU A 148 2.56 10.31 -16.10
C GLU A 148 3.15 9.00 -15.58
N ILE A 149 2.44 7.88 -15.78
CA ILE A 149 2.96 6.55 -15.46
C ILE A 149 3.88 6.14 -16.60
N LEU A 150 5.17 5.96 -16.30
CA LEU A 150 6.18 5.52 -17.25
C LEU A 150 6.27 4.00 -17.35
N GLY A 151 6.01 3.29 -16.25
CA GLY A 151 6.00 1.85 -16.18
C GLY A 151 5.25 1.38 -14.94
N ALA A 152 4.70 0.17 -15.00
CA ALA A 152 3.97 -0.44 -13.89
C ALA A 152 4.14 -1.95 -13.90
N THR A 153 3.80 -2.58 -12.77
CA THR A 153 3.72 -4.04 -12.75
C THR A 153 2.59 -4.52 -13.67
N ARG A 154 2.86 -5.64 -14.37
CA ARG A 154 1.90 -6.30 -15.26
C ARG A 154 1.08 -7.38 -14.55
N ASP A 155 1.46 -7.71 -13.32
CA ASP A 155 0.84 -8.77 -12.53
C ASP A 155 0.84 -8.41 -11.02
N ASP A 156 1.44 -9.21 -10.16
CA ASP A 156 1.52 -8.93 -8.73
C ASP A 156 2.29 -7.62 -8.46
N ALA A 157 1.88 -6.84 -7.48
CA ALA A 157 2.70 -5.76 -6.95
C ALA A 157 3.91 -6.34 -6.18
N ALA A 158 4.99 -5.59 -6.06
CA ALA A 158 6.18 -6.04 -5.34
C ALA A 158 5.85 -6.41 -3.88
N GLY A 159 5.08 -5.60 -3.17
CA GLY A 159 4.66 -5.90 -1.80
C GLY A 159 3.79 -7.16 -1.71
N GLU A 160 2.85 -7.34 -2.63
CA GLU A 160 2.05 -8.57 -2.73
C GLU A 160 2.93 -9.82 -2.98
N CYS A 161 3.96 -9.67 -3.82
CA CYS A 161 4.92 -10.73 -4.07
C CYS A 161 5.70 -11.11 -2.80
N PHE A 162 6.12 -10.11 -2.00
CA PHE A 162 6.72 -10.34 -0.68
C PHE A 162 5.78 -11.07 0.27
N ASP A 163 4.52 -10.66 0.36
CA ASP A 163 3.53 -11.30 1.23
C ASP A 163 3.29 -12.77 0.86
N LYS A 164 3.21 -13.04 -0.44
CA LYS A 164 3.02 -14.40 -0.98
C LYS A 164 4.25 -15.29 -0.73
N ALA A 165 5.47 -14.77 -0.94
CA ALA A 165 6.71 -15.49 -0.68
C ALA A 165 6.91 -15.74 0.83
N ALA A 166 6.65 -14.74 1.66
CA ALA A 166 6.72 -14.84 3.11
C ALA A 166 5.80 -15.93 3.66
N ARG A 167 4.57 -16.01 3.13
CA ARG A 167 3.62 -17.08 3.50
C ARG A 167 4.17 -18.47 3.22
N VAL A 168 4.85 -18.66 2.09
CA VAL A 168 5.50 -19.96 1.75
C VAL A 168 6.58 -20.33 2.76
N LEU A 169 7.29 -19.34 3.30
CA LEU A 169 8.31 -19.52 4.33
C LEU A 169 7.73 -19.57 5.75
N GLY A 170 6.41 -19.56 5.92
CA GLY A 170 5.74 -19.60 7.24
C GLY A 170 5.88 -18.30 8.04
N LEU A 171 6.20 -17.18 7.39
CA LEU A 171 6.34 -15.87 8.03
C LEU A 171 4.97 -15.19 8.23
N PRO A 172 4.83 -14.30 9.22
CA PRO A 172 3.58 -13.61 9.48
C PRO A 172 3.22 -12.59 8.38
N TYR A 173 1.93 -12.24 8.32
CA TYR A 173 1.41 -11.14 7.50
C TYR A 173 1.38 -9.82 8.32
N PRO A 174 1.72 -8.66 7.72
CA PRO A 174 2.32 -8.44 6.39
C PRO A 174 3.74 -9.01 6.29
N GLY A 175 4.07 -9.62 5.13
CA GLY A 175 5.27 -10.41 4.94
C GLY A 175 6.56 -9.64 4.67
N GLY A 176 6.48 -8.38 4.21
CA GLY A 176 7.64 -7.62 3.77
C GLY A 176 8.70 -7.45 4.86
N ALA A 177 8.34 -6.88 6.02
CA ALA A 177 9.27 -6.65 7.12
C ALA A 177 9.85 -7.94 7.76
N PRO A 178 9.06 -9.01 7.99
CA PRO A 178 9.59 -10.30 8.41
C PRO A 178 10.56 -10.90 7.39
N MET A 179 10.25 -10.80 6.09
CA MET A 179 11.10 -11.29 5.01
C MET A 179 12.44 -10.55 4.96
N ASP A 180 12.44 -9.22 5.09
CA ASP A 180 13.65 -8.42 5.15
C ASP A 180 14.53 -8.79 6.37
N LYS A 181 13.93 -8.93 7.55
CA LYS A 181 14.65 -9.38 8.75
C LYS A 181 15.27 -10.78 8.59
N LEU A 182 14.59 -11.68 7.87
CA LEU A 182 15.12 -13.01 7.57
C LEU A 182 16.27 -12.92 6.57
N ALA A 183 16.14 -12.11 5.53
CA ALA A 183 17.16 -11.86 4.52
C ALA A 183 18.47 -11.33 5.08
N GLN A 184 18.40 -10.50 6.14
CA GLN A 184 19.60 -9.96 6.82
C GLN A 184 20.43 -11.02 7.53
N GLN A 185 19.92 -12.22 7.73
CA GLN A 185 20.65 -13.34 8.38
C GLN A 185 21.53 -14.13 7.42
N SER A 186 21.47 -13.84 6.11
CA SER A 186 22.27 -14.50 5.09
C SER A 186 22.94 -13.50 4.14
N ARG A 187 24.00 -13.95 3.49
CA ARG A 187 24.66 -13.21 2.39
C ARG A 187 24.01 -13.48 1.04
N GLY A 188 23.16 -14.50 0.93
CA GLY A 188 22.57 -14.94 -0.32
C GLY A 188 23.53 -15.70 -1.24
N GLY A 189 23.18 -15.81 -2.50
CA GLY A 189 23.97 -16.50 -3.53
C GLY A 189 23.79 -18.02 -3.54
N VAL A 190 22.73 -18.52 -2.91
CA VAL A 190 22.39 -19.96 -2.83
C VAL A 190 21.36 -20.33 -3.89
N TYR A 191 20.35 -19.47 -4.08
CA TYR A 191 19.24 -19.73 -5.00
C TYR A 191 19.30 -18.79 -6.20
N THR A 192 19.14 -19.35 -7.39
CA THR A 192 18.96 -18.55 -8.61
C THR A 192 17.49 -18.38 -8.89
N LEU A 193 17.02 -17.14 -8.83
CA LEU A 193 15.65 -16.76 -9.12
C LEU A 193 15.54 -16.11 -10.50
N PRO A 194 14.41 -16.23 -11.18
CA PRO A 194 14.25 -15.63 -12.51
C PRO A 194 14.26 -14.10 -12.42
N HIS A 195 14.90 -13.46 -13.41
CA HIS A 195 14.73 -12.02 -13.65
C HIS A 195 13.59 -11.82 -14.62
N SER A 196 12.64 -10.99 -14.22
CA SER A 196 11.51 -10.68 -15.08
C SER A 196 11.88 -9.58 -16.07
N HIS A 197 11.45 -9.77 -17.32
CA HIS A 197 11.58 -8.77 -18.38
C HIS A 197 10.28 -8.74 -19.17
N VAL A 198 9.72 -7.53 -19.35
CA VAL A 198 8.51 -7.36 -20.15
C VAL A 198 8.91 -6.93 -21.56
N GLU A 199 8.72 -7.82 -22.53
CA GLU A 199 9.11 -7.56 -23.92
C GLU A 199 8.38 -6.34 -24.48
N GLY A 200 9.11 -5.41 -25.09
CA GLY A 200 8.57 -4.18 -25.67
C GLY A 200 8.17 -3.09 -24.67
N ALA A 201 8.35 -3.31 -23.37
CA ALA A 201 8.02 -2.35 -22.31
C ALA A 201 9.11 -2.34 -21.21
N PRO A 202 10.26 -1.69 -21.47
CA PRO A 202 11.46 -1.81 -20.62
C PRO A 202 11.33 -1.18 -19.23
N LEU A 203 10.29 -0.41 -18.96
CA LEU A 203 10.01 0.17 -17.65
C LEU A 203 8.88 -0.57 -16.91
N ASP A 204 8.25 -1.54 -17.56
CA ASP A 204 7.25 -2.38 -16.89
C ASP A 204 7.91 -3.52 -16.13
N MET A 205 7.28 -3.92 -15.05
CA MET A 205 7.77 -4.93 -14.12
C MET A 205 6.82 -6.13 -14.09
N SER A 206 7.34 -7.29 -13.66
CA SER A 206 6.53 -8.50 -13.40
C SER A 206 7.14 -9.25 -12.22
N PHE A 207 6.33 -9.60 -11.23
CA PHE A 207 6.76 -10.27 -9.99
C PHE A 207 6.15 -11.66 -9.80
N SER A 208 5.14 -12.05 -10.59
CA SER A 208 4.45 -13.33 -10.43
C SER A 208 5.38 -14.55 -10.67
N GLY A 209 6.38 -14.40 -11.54
CA GLY A 209 7.40 -15.41 -11.78
C GLY A 209 8.28 -15.70 -10.57
N LEU A 210 8.65 -14.67 -9.81
CA LEU A 210 9.42 -14.78 -8.57
C LEU A 210 8.66 -15.55 -7.49
N LYS A 211 7.39 -15.21 -7.28
CA LYS A 211 6.51 -15.96 -6.38
C LYS A 211 6.46 -17.45 -6.73
N THR A 212 6.26 -17.76 -8.01
CA THR A 212 6.17 -19.14 -8.49
C THR A 212 7.48 -19.90 -8.27
N ALA A 213 8.62 -19.23 -8.48
CA ALA A 213 9.93 -19.83 -8.21
C ALA A 213 10.12 -20.20 -6.74
N VAL A 214 9.74 -19.31 -5.80
CA VAL A 214 9.80 -19.57 -4.36
C VAL A 214 8.92 -20.76 -3.97
N VAL A 215 7.68 -20.82 -4.48
CA VAL A 215 6.76 -21.93 -4.24
C VAL A 215 7.37 -23.27 -4.74
N ASN A 216 7.93 -23.26 -5.94
CA ASN A 216 8.53 -24.45 -6.51
C ASN A 216 9.77 -24.93 -5.72
N LEU A 217 10.62 -24.01 -5.27
CA LEU A 217 11.78 -24.34 -4.43
C LEU A 217 11.35 -24.94 -3.09
N ALA A 218 10.34 -24.38 -2.44
CA ALA A 218 9.81 -24.90 -1.19
C ALA A 218 9.21 -26.30 -1.36
N HIS A 219 8.39 -26.52 -2.39
CA HIS A 219 7.82 -27.84 -2.69
C HIS A 219 8.90 -28.88 -3.05
N HIS A 220 9.92 -28.47 -3.81
CA HIS A 220 11.03 -29.38 -4.16
C HIS A 220 11.79 -29.81 -2.90
N ALA A 221 12.13 -28.89 -2.02
CA ALA A 221 12.80 -29.18 -0.75
C ALA A 221 11.99 -30.18 0.11
N GLU A 222 10.67 -30.00 0.19
CA GLU A 222 9.77 -30.94 0.85
C GLU A 222 9.79 -32.35 0.22
N GLN A 223 9.73 -32.42 -1.11
CA GLN A 223 9.69 -33.68 -1.86
C GLN A 223 10.98 -34.51 -1.72
N VAL A 224 12.14 -33.84 -1.71
CA VAL A 224 13.43 -34.51 -1.59
C VAL A 224 13.87 -34.69 -0.13
N GLY A 225 13.14 -34.08 0.83
CA GLY A 225 13.47 -34.16 2.25
C GLY A 225 14.72 -33.34 2.64
N GLU A 226 15.08 -32.34 1.82
CA GLU A 226 16.19 -31.44 2.11
C GLU A 226 15.69 -30.17 2.80
N PRO A 227 16.39 -29.68 3.84
CA PRO A 227 15.99 -28.44 4.50
C PRO A 227 16.20 -27.23 3.58
N LEU A 228 15.18 -26.38 3.45
CA LEU A 228 15.27 -25.12 2.76
C LEU A 228 16.09 -24.11 3.60
N ASP A 229 17.11 -23.50 3.03
CA ASP A 229 17.81 -22.37 3.66
C ASP A 229 16.94 -21.11 3.50
N ALA A 230 15.98 -20.93 4.42
CA ALA A 230 15.02 -19.83 4.36
C ALA A 230 15.67 -18.43 4.42
N PRO A 231 16.72 -18.17 5.26
CA PRO A 231 17.45 -16.91 5.23
C PRO A 231 18.10 -16.61 3.86
N ALA A 232 18.76 -17.63 3.26
CA ALA A 232 19.38 -17.46 1.95
C ALA A 232 18.33 -17.20 0.86
N LEU A 233 17.22 -17.97 0.87
CA LEU A 233 16.14 -17.77 -0.09
C LEU A 233 15.49 -16.38 0.07
N ALA A 234 15.26 -15.92 1.29
CA ALA A 234 14.74 -14.59 1.55
C ALA A 234 15.67 -13.50 1.00
N ARG A 235 16.99 -13.66 1.16
CA ARG A 235 18.00 -12.72 0.65
C ARG A 235 18.03 -12.69 -0.87
N ASP A 236 18.09 -13.87 -1.50
CA ASP A 236 18.14 -13.99 -2.95
C ASP A 236 16.82 -13.50 -3.59
N PHE A 237 15.69 -13.74 -2.92
CA PHE A 237 14.39 -13.21 -3.35
C PHE A 237 14.33 -11.67 -3.28
N ALA A 238 14.75 -11.07 -2.15
CA ALA A 238 14.78 -9.62 -2.01
C ALA A 238 15.68 -8.96 -3.06
N GLN A 239 16.83 -9.59 -3.37
CA GLN A 239 17.72 -9.14 -4.43
C GLN A 239 17.03 -9.23 -5.81
N ALA A 240 16.40 -10.36 -6.14
CA ALA A 240 15.71 -10.53 -7.41
C ALA A 240 14.55 -9.56 -7.62
N VAL A 241 13.81 -9.21 -6.55
CA VAL A 241 12.78 -8.15 -6.60
C VAL A 241 13.41 -6.79 -6.85
N SER A 242 14.58 -6.51 -6.25
CA SER A 242 15.27 -5.23 -6.43
C SER A 242 15.91 -5.07 -7.82
N ASP A 243 16.20 -6.19 -8.48
CA ASP A 243 16.82 -6.23 -9.81
C ASP A 243 15.77 -6.18 -10.94
N THR A 244 14.47 -6.28 -10.60
CA THR A 244 13.33 -6.19 -11.54
C THR A 244 12.92 -4.73 -11.76
#